data_4d9ef7e53931891be9bf71a453c2423f
#
_entry.id   4d9ef7e53931891be9bf71a453c2423f
#
_cell.length_a   1.000
_cell.length_b   1.000
_cell.length_c   1.000
_cell.angle_alpha   90.00
_cell.angle_beta   90.00
_cell.angle_gamma   90.00
#
_symmetry.space_group_name_H-M   'P 1'
#
loop_
_entity.id
_entity.type
_entity.pdbx_description
1 polymer ?
#
loop_
_entity_poly.entity_id
_entity_poly.type
_entity_poly.pdbx_seq_one_letter_code
_entity_poly.pdbx_strand_id
1 'polypeptide(L)'
;QTNQKNVSRFAMIFYLLILLALVFIGLRKADEKEACLKKEHTDAVKGFFIIIVLYSHILPYLTDAGVSFSPVLDVPANRIIKMTGQLMVVMFLFYSGYGVMESIQTKGKDYIRSIPYKRILSTMANYAIAIAVFFCMNSLLGIHFPLRQYLLSLIAWESVGQSNWYIFAIVCCYLSTYISFTVFKDKRYAFALTVILHLIYIIVLHETKESWWYNIILTYPAGMLVSLKKKELL
;
A
#
# COMPACT_ATOMS: atom_id res chain seq x y z
N GLN A 1 -8.63 34.83 20.04
CA GLN A 1 -8.65 33.32 19.92
C GLN A 1 -9.77 32.80 19.02
N THR A 2 -10.80 33.58 18.69
CA THR A 2 -11.97 33.17 17.90
C THR A 2 -11.78 33.25 16.38
N ASN A 3 -10.80 33.98 15.88
CA ASN A 3 -10.60 34.18 14.43
C ASN A 3 -9.73 33.09 13.74
N GLN A 4 -8.94 32.35 14.49
CA GLN A 4 -8.08 31.29 13.92
C GLN A 4 -8.83 29.99 13.62
N LYS A 5 -9.97 29.74 14.30
CA LYS A 5 -10.76 28.49 14.09
C LYS A 5 -11.59 28.47 12.80
N ASN A 6 -11.87 29.62 12.19
CA ASN A 6 -12.71 29.69 10.98
C ASN A 6 -11.94 29.53 9.67
N VAL A 7 -10.65 29.81 9.64
CA VAL A 7 -9.81 29.65 8.41
C VAL A 7 -9.55 28.21 8.06
N SER A 8 -9.53 27.31 9.05
CA SER A 8 -9.26 25.89 8.81
C SER A 8 -10.44 25.11 8.21
N ARG A 9 -11.68 25.61 8.34
CA ARG A 9 -12.89 24.88 7.89
C ARG A 9 -13.05 24.77 6.38
N PHE A 10 -12.53 25.71 5.62
CA PHE A 10 -12.66 25.71 4.15
C PHE A 10 -11.55 24.95 3.41
N ALA A 11 -10.40 24.73 4.04
CA ALA A 11 -9.22 24.23 3.37
C ALA A 11 -9.35 22.73 2.94
N MET A 12 -10.05 21.91 3.71
CA MET A 12 -10.03 20.47 3.52
C MET A 12 -10.87 20.01 2.34
N ILE A 13 -12.08 20.52 2.21
CA ILE A 13 -12.93 20.27 1.03
C ILE A 13 -12.30 20.81 -0.25
N PHE A 14 -11.66 21.96 -0.16
CA PHE A 14 -10.99 22.55 -1.31
C PHE A 14 -9.90 21.61 -1.87
N TYR A 15 -9.09 20.98 -1.02
CA TYR A 15 -8.11 19.99 -1.44
C TYR A 15 -8.75 18.74 -2.05
N LEU A 16 -9.84 18.24 -1.47
CA LEU A 16 -10.57 17.11 -2.02
C LEU A 16 -11.16 17.43 -3.40
N LEU A 17 -11.74 18.60 -3.57
CA LEU A 17 -12.30 19.07 -4.84
C LEU A 17 -11.21 19.27 -5.90
N ILE A 18 -10.04 19.82 -5.54
CA ILE A 18 -8.89 19.90 -6.44
C ILE A 18 -8.43 18.49 -6.86
N LEU A 19 -8.32 17.56 -5.92
CA LEU A 19 -7.97 16.17 -6.23
C LEU A 19 -8.96 15.52 -7.19
N LEU A 20 -10.25 15.65 -6.92
CA LEU A 20 -11.29 15.15 -7.81
C LEU A 20 -11.24 15.83 -9.18
N ALA A 21 -11.06 17.15 -9.24
CA ALA A 21 -10.92 17.89 -10.49
C ALA A 21 -9.70 17.41 -11.30
N LEU A 22 -8.55 17.19 -10.66
CA LEU A 22 -7.36 16.66 -11.31
C LEU A 22 -7.58 15.25 -11.88
N VAL A 23 -8.35 14.41 -11.20
CA VAL A 23 -8.75 13.09 -11.72
C VAL A 23 -9.61 13.24 -12.95
N PHE A 24 -10.64 14.08 -12.90
CA PHE A 24 -11.56 14.29 -14.04
C PHE A 24 -10.85 14.90 -15.26
N ILE A 25 -9.91 15.84 -15.05
CA ILE A 25 -9.10 16.43 -16.13
C ILE A 25 -8.17 15.38 -16.76
N GLY A 26 -7.66 14.43 -15.97
CA GLY A 26 -6.78 13.37 -16.43
C GLY A 26 -7.48 12.18 -17.09
N LEU A 27 -8.82 12.07 -16.97
CA LEU A 27 -9.58 10.97 -17.53
C LEU A 27 -9.57 11.04 -19.07
N ARG A 28 -9.01 9.99 -19.69
CA ARG A 28 -9.11 9.75 -21.13
C ARG A 28 -9.83 8.43 -21.36
N LYS A 29 -10.63 8.38 -22.43
CA LYS A 29 -11.27 7.14 -22.85
C LYS A 29 -10.18 6.14 -23.25
N ALA A 30 -10.19 4.95 -22.66
CA ALA A 30 -9.28 3.87 -23.05
C ALA A 30 -9.82 3.23 -24.33
N ASP A 31 -9.03 3.24 -25.38
CA ASP A 31 -9.43 2.69 -26.69
C ASP A 31 -9.32 1.15 -26.75
N GLU A 32 -8.65 0.53 -25.78
CA GLU A 32 -8.43 -0.92 -25.73
C GLU A 32 -8.64 -1.48 -24.31
N LYS A 33 -9.25 -2.67 -24.20
CA LYS A 33 -9.47 -3.36 -22.93
C LYS A 33 -8.17 -3.64 -22.17
N GLU A 34 -7.06 -3.87 -22.88
CA GLU A 34 -5.74 -4.09 -22.26
C GLU A 34 -5.09 -2.82 -21.73
N ALA A 35 -5.57 -1.64 -22.13
CA ALA A 35 -4.95 -0.37 -21.76
C ALA A 35 -4.92 -0.15 -20.25
N CYS A 36 -5.93 -0.60 -19.49
CA CYS A 36 -6.02 -0.43 -18.05
C CYS A 36 -4.89 -1.15 -17.26
N LEU A 37 -4.25 -2.17 -17.84
CA LEU A 37 -3.15 -2.93 -17.24
C LEU A 37 -1.76 -2.52 -17.75
N LYS A 38 -1.68 -1.59 -18.70
CA LYS A 38 -0.41 -1.03 -19.16
C LYS A 38 0.26 -0.26 -18.00
N LYS A 39 1.59 -0.33 -17.91
CA LYS A 39 2.35 0.25 -16.81
C LYS A 39 2.05 1.75 -16.62
N GLU A 40 1.96 2.50 -17.71
CA GLU A 40 1.71 3.95 -17.69
C GLU A 40 0.38 4.28 -17.00
N HIS A 41 -0.69 3.54 -17.32
CA HIS A 41 -2.00 3.74 -16.71
C HIS A 41 -2.03 3.29 -15.25
N THR A 42 -1.39 2.15 -14.94
CA THR A 42 -1.31 1.70 -13.54
C THR A 42 -0.47 2.63 -12.67
N ASP A 43 0.57 3.26 -13.21
CA ASP A 43 1.39 4.22 -12.46
C ASP A 43 0.63 5.53 -12.23
N ALA A 44 -0.16 6.00 -13.19
CA ALA A 44 -1.05 7.17 -13.01
C ALA A 44 -2.10 6.90 -11.91
N VAL A 45 -2.77 5.74 -11.94
CA VAL A 45 -3.74 5.33 -10.91
C VAL A 45 -3.10 5.23 -9.54
N LYS A 46 -1.89 4.65 -9.43
CA LYS A 46 -1.14 4.59 -8.17
C LYS A 46 -0.77 5.98 -7.65
N GLY A 47 -0.35 6.89 -8.55
CA GLY A 47 -0.06 8.28 -8.18
C GLY A 47 -1.26 8.98 -7.53
N PHE A 48 -2.45 8.79 -8.08
CA PHE A 48 -3.68 9.30 -7.50
C PHE A 48 -4.00 8.64 -6.15
N PHE A 49 -3.89 7.33 -6.05
CA PHE A 49 -4.20 6.59 -4.82
C PHE A 49 -3.27 6.94 -3.67
N ILE A 50 -1.98 7.22 -3.94
CA ILE A 50 -1.04 7.59 -2.87
C ILE A 50 -1.42 8.92 -2.21
N ILE A 51 -2.04 9.84 -2.96
CA ILE A 51 -2.52 11.11 -2.41
C ILE A 51 -3.69 10.86 -1.45
N ILE A 52 -4.62 9.97 -1.81
CA ILE A 52 -5.74 9.59 -0.93
C ILE A 52 -5.22 8.90 0.35
N VAL A 53 -4.25 7.99 0.19
CA VAL A 53 -3.61 7.32 1.33
C VAL A 53 -2.92 8.34 2.25
N LEU A 54 -2.14 9.28 1.69
CA LEU A 54 -1.50 10.34 2.46
C LEU A 54 -2.53 11.14 3.25
N TYR A 55 -3.63 11.50 2.61
CA TYR A 55 -4.71 12.26 3.25
C TYR A 55 -5.38 11.47 4.37
N SER A 56 -5.63 10.18 4.18
CA SER A 56 -6.20 9.30 5.20
C SER A 56 -5.29 9.16 6.44
N HIS A 57 -3.97 9.28 6.26
CA HIS A 57 -3.02 9.26 7.37
C HIS A 57 -2.88 10.60 8.08
N ILE A 58 -3.06 11.72 7.39
CA ILE A 58 -3.01 13.05 8.02
C ILE A 58 -4.26 13.33 8.87
N LEU A 59 -5.40 12.78 8.48
CA LEU A 59 -6.69 13.05 9.10
C LEU A 59 -6.75 12.77 10.62
N PRO A 60 -6.23 11.66 11.16
CA PRO A 60 -6.16 11.42 12.60
C PRO A 60 -5.37 12.50 13.34
N TYR A 61 -4.20 12.89 12.82
CA TYR A 61 -3.38 13.94 13.45
C TYR A 61 -4.07 15.29 13.52
N LEU A 62 -4.86 15.66 12.49
CA LEU A 62 -5.66 16.87 12.50
C LEU A 62 -6.78 16.79 13.57
N THR A 63 -7.39 15.63 13.72
CA THR A 63 -8.41 15.37 14.74
C THR A 63 -7.81 15.49 16.15
N ASP A 64 -6.66 14.86 16.38
CA ASP A 64 -5.96 14.90 17.67
C ASP A 64 -5.44 16.29 18.01
N ALA A 65 -5.08 17.10 17.00
CA ALA A 65 -4.71 18.50 17.16
C ALA A 65 -5.91 19.42 17.44
N GLY A 66 -7.12 18.87 17.57
CA GLY A 66 -8.33 19.62 17.90
C GLY A 66 -8.88 20.46 16.74
N VAL A 67 -8.53 20.15 15.50
CA VAL A 67 -9.11 20.79 14.31
C VAL A 67 -10.59 20.47 14.24
N SER A 68 -11.43 21.48 14.27
CA SER A 68 -12.88 21.30 14.15
C SER A 68 -13.30 21.20 12.68
N PHE A 69 -13.95 20.09 12.33
CA PHE A 69 -14.45 19.82 10.99
C PHE A 69 -15.88 20.30 10.83
N SER A 70 -16.24 20.76 9.62
CA SER A 70 -17.63 21.12 9.30
C SER A 70 -18.51 19.87 9.33
N PRO A 71 -19.61 19.83 10.12
CA PRO A 71 -20.48 18.66 10.20
C PRO A 71 -21.12 18.30 8.85
N VAL A 72 -21.41 19.31 8.02
CA VAL A 72 -22.14 19.13 6.76
C VAL A 72 -21.23 18.66 5.61
N LEU A 73 -20.00 19.18 5.57
CA LEU A 73 -19.11 19.00 4.43
C LEU A 73 -17.90 18.10 4.75
N ASP A 74 -17.21 18.38 5.86
CA ASP A 74 -15.96 17.66 6.18
C ASP A 74 -16.22 16.28 6.78
N VAL A 75 -17.25 16.13 7.62
CA VAL A 75 -17.53 14.84 8.27
C VAL A 75 -17.86 13.74 7.26
N PRO A 76 -18.75 13.94 6.27
CA PRO A 76 -18.97 12.95 5.22
C PRO A 76 -17.74 12.68 4.36
N ALA A 77 -16.99 13.73 3.97
CA ALA A 77 -15.77 13.59 3.19
C ALA A 77 -14.71 12.79 3.93
N ASN A 78 -14.47 13.07 5.21
CA ASN A 78 -13.55 12.35 6.07
C ASN A 78 -13.95 10.89 6.23
N ARG A 79 -15.25 10.60 6.33
CA ARG A 79 -15.76 9.23 6.39
C ARG A 79 -15.46 8.47 5.11
N ILE A 80 -15.67 9.08 3.94
CA ILE A 80 -15.35 8.49 2.64
C ILE A 80 -13.85 8.22 2.55
N ILE A 81 -13.00 9.19 2.88
CA ILE A 81 -11.54 9.05 2.82
C ILE A 81 -11.07 7.92 3.76
N LYS A 82 -11.59 7.87 4.98
CA LYS A 82 -11.26 6.81 5.93
C LYS A 82 -11.65 5.42 5.41
N MET A 83 -12.80 5.31 4.75
CA MET A 83 -13.24 4.05 4.14
C MET A 83 -12.43 3.68 2.90
N THR A 84 -12.06 4.66 2.08
CA THR A 84 -11.33 4.43 0.82
C THR A 84 -9.84 4.27 1.01
N GLY A 85 -9.24 4.74 2.11
CA GLY A 85 -7.80 4.65 2.36
C GLY A 85 -7.27 3.22 2.26
N GLN A 86 -7.96 2.26 2.88
CA GLN A 86 -7.59 0.84 2.78
C GLN A 86 -7.87 0.27 1.38
N LEU A 87 -8.96 0.69 0.72
CA LEU A 87 -9.29 0.25 -0.64
C LEU A 87 -8.20 0.63 -1.64
N MET A 88 -7.57 1.81 -1.48
CA MET A 88 -6.46 2.23 -2.34
C MET A 88 -5.25 1.29 -2.19
N VAL A 89 -5.00 0.79 -0.98
CA VAL A 89 -3.90 -0.15 -0.72
C VAL A 89 -4.15 -1.52 -1.36
N VAL A 90 -5.42 -1.96 -1.45
CA VAL A 90 -5.82 -3.16 -2.20
C VAL A 90 -5.27 -3.13 -3.62
N MET A 91 -5.40 -1.99 -4.31
CA MET A 91 -4.92 -1.83 -5.68
C MET A 91 -3.40 -1.89 -5.79
N PHE A 92 -2.67 -1.39 -4.79
CA PHE A 92 -1.20 -1.52 -4.77
C PHE A 92 -0.76 -2.98 -4.67
N LEU A 93 -1.40 -3.78 -3.81
CA LEU A 93 -1.13 -5.22 -3.71
C LEU A 93 -1.48 -5.94 -5.01
N PHE A 94 -2.65 -5.66 -5.58
CA PHE A 94 -3.11 -6.25 -6.84
C PHE A 94 -2.13 -5.97 -7.99
N TYR A 95 -1.79 -4.71 -8.23
CA TYR A 95 -0.86 -4.35 -9.29
C TYR A 95 0.56 -4.86 -9.05
N SER A 96 0.97 -5.00 -7.79
CA SER A 96 2.26 -5.62 -7.45
C SER A 96 2.26 -7.10 -7.81
N GLY A 97 1.21 -7.85 -7.46
CA GLY A 97 1.07 -9.25 -7.83
C GLY A 97 1.00 -9.45 -9.34
N TYR A 98 0.19 -8.65 -10.04
CA TYR A 98 0.10 -8.66 -11.48
C TYR A 98 1.46 -8.42 -12.15
N GLY A 99 2.15 -7.33 -11.79
CA GLY A 99 3.43 -6.95 -12.39
C GLY A 99 4.57 -7.93 -12.07
N VAL A 100 4.55 -8.56 -10.90
CA VAL A 100 5.50 -9.62 -10.54
C VAL A 100 5.27 -10.84 -11.43
N MET A 101 4.03 -11.27 -11.60
CA MET A 101 3.71 -12.44 -12.42
C MET A 101 4.01 -12.20 -13.90
N GLU A 102 3.67 -11.02 -14.46
CA GLU A 102 4.07 -10.60 -15.81
C GLU A 102 5.59 -10.66 -15.98
N SER A 103 6.34 -10.18 -14.98
CA SER A 103 7.80 -10.21 -15.00
C SER A 103 8.36 -11.62 -14.93
N ILE A 104 7.73 -12.54 -14.18
CA ILE A 104 8.09 -13.96 -14.14
C ILE A 104 7.79 -14.61 -15.48
N GLN A 105 6.68 -14.29 -16.13
CA GLN A 105 6.31 -14.85 -17.42
C GLN A 105 7.24 -14.41 -18.55
N THR A 106 7.70 -13.15 -18.53
CA THR A 106 8.53 -12.56 -19.58
C THR A 106 10.04 -12.80 -19.37
N LYS A 107 10.53 -12.72 -18.13
CA LYS A 107 11.98 -12.79 -17.81
C LYS A 107 12.40 -14.10 -17.13
N GLY A 108 11.45 -14.93 -16.74
CA GLY A 108 11.69 -16.24 -16.16
C GLY A 108 12.56 -16.25 -14.90
N LYS A 109 13.51 -17.17 -14.85
CA LYS A 109 14.36 -17.40 -13.68
C LYS A 109 15.21 -16.20 -13.26
N ASP A 110 15.62 -15.36 -14.21
CA ASP A 110 16.47 -14.21 -13.92
C ASP A 110 15.70 -13.17 -13.08
N TYR A 111 14.42 -13.01 -13.37
CA TYR A 111 13.57 -12.16 -12.53
C TYR A 111 13.37 -12.76 -11.13
N ILE A 112 13.07 -14.06 -11.04
CA ILE A 112 12.89 -14.74 -9.75
C ILE A 112 14.12 -14.54 -8.87
N ARG A 113 15.33 -14.79 -9.41
CA ARG A 113 16.60 -14.57 -8.69
C ARG A 113 16.83 -13.12 -8.27
N SER A 114 16.25 -12.16 -8.99
CA SER A 114 16.38 -10.75 -8.69
C SER A 114 15.41 -10.23 -7.61
N ILE A 115 14.34 -10.99 -7.26
CA ILE A 115 13.33 -10.57 -6.28
C ILE A 115 13.94 -10.18 -4.93
N PRO A 116 14.85 -10.96 -4.30
CA PRO A 116 15.42 -10.59 -3.02
C PRO A 116 16.10 -9.22 -3.03
N TYR A 117 16.83 -8.90 -4.09
CA TYR A 117 17.58 -7.64 -4.19
C TYR A 117 16.73 -6.49 -4.71
N LYS A 118 16.01 -6.69 -5.83
CA LYS A 118 15.29 -5.62 -6.52
C LYS A 118 13.93 -5.29 -5.91
N ARG A 119 13.34 -6.21 -5.16
CA ARG A 119 12.05 -6.00 -4.51
C ARG A 119 12.19 -5.91 -3.00
N ILE A 120 12.69 -6.96 -2.35
CA ILE A 120 12.73 -7.01 -0.89
C ILE A 120 13.76 -6.01 -0.34
N LEU A 121 15.03 -6.16 -0.69
CA LEU A 121 16.10 -5.30 -0.16
C LEU A 121 15.87 -3.83 -0.52
N SER A 122 15.47 -3.53 -1.77
CA SER A 122 15.19 -2.14 -2.19
C SER A 122 14.03 -1.53 -1.39
N THR A 123 12.95 -2.28 -1.15
CA THR A 123 11.82 -1.82 -0.33
C THR A 123 12.27 -1.58 1.12
N MET A 124 13.00 -2.53 1.69
CA MET A 124 13.50 -2.43 3.07
C MET A 124 14.51 -1.28 3.24
N ALA A 125 15.39 -1.05 2.27
CA ALA A 125 16.35 0.06 2.31
C ALA A 125 15.63 1.43 2.30
N ASN A 126 14.66 1.62 1.41
CA ASN A 126 13.86 2.85 1.37
C ASN A 126 13.05 3.02 2.68
N TYR A 127 12.53 1.94 3.21
CA TYR A 127 11.81 1.96 4.48
C TYR A 127 12.73 2.28 5.67
N ALA A 128 13.94 1.76 5.69
CA ALA A 128 14.94 2.10 6.72
C ALA A 128 15.29 3.59 6.72
N ILE A 129 15.35 4.24 5.54
CA ILE A 129 15.53 5.69 5.44
C ILE A 129 14.33 6.41 6.09
N ALA A 130 13.10 5.97 5.83
CA ALA A 130 11.91 6.54 6.48
C ALA A 130 11.99 6.39 8.01
N ILE A 131 12.39 5.21 8.54
CA ILE A 131 12.60 4.99 9.98
C ILE A 131 13.64 5.96 10.55
N ALA A 132 14.75 6.18 9.84
CA ALA A 132 15.77 7.14 10.27
C ALA A 132 15.21 8.58 10.34
N VAL A 133 14.38 8.98 9.39
CA VAL A 133 13.70 10.29 9.43
C VAL A 133 12.78 10.37 10.65
N PHE A 134 11.95 9.34 10.90
CA PHE A 134 11.08 9.30 12.09
C PHE A 134 11.89 9.30 13.39
N PHE A 135 13.02 8.62 13.44
CA PHE A 135 13.94 8.67 14.59
C PHE A 135 14.42 10.09 14.88
N CYS A 136 14.88 10.80 13.84
CA CYS A 136 15.31 12.20 13.99
C CYS A 136 14.14 13.11 14.44
N MET A 137 12.97 12.98 13.82
CA MET A 137 11.77 13.74 14.18
C MET A 137 11.34 13.49 15.62
N ASN A 138 11.27 12.23 16.05
CA ASN A 138 10.91 11.85 17.40
C ASN A 138 11.89 12.41 18.42
N SER A 139 13.20 12.35 18.11
CA SER A 139 14.24 12.92 18.97
C SER A 139 14.10 14.44 19.12
N LEU A 140 13.77 15.16 18.05
CA LEU A 140 13.53 16.61 18.09
C LEU A 140 12.26 16.97 18.88
N LEU A 141 11.25 16.11 18.86
CA LEU A 141 9.99 16.28 19.57
C LEU A 141 10.04 15.78 21.03
N GLY A 142 11.17 15.22 21.47
CA GLY A 142 11.30 14.63 22.81
C GLY A 142 10.51 13.32 22.98
N ILE A 143 10.11 12.67 21.88
CA ILE A 143 9.40 11.38 21.90
C ILE A 143 10.43 10.26 21.89
N HIS A 144 10.41 9.43 22.94
CA HIS A 144 11.37 8.33 23.08
C HIS A 144 10.68 6.98 23.02
N PHE A 145 11.14 6.14 22.12
CA PHE A 145 10.74 4.73 22.03
C PHE A 145 11.90 3.84 22.54
N PRO A 146 11.59 2.65 23.10
CA PRO A 146 12.61 1.68 23.46
C PRO A 146 13.42 1.23 22.23
N LEU A 147 14.70 0.93 22.41
CA LEU A 147 15.55 0.41 21.32
C LEU A 147 14.95 -0.81 20.62
N ARG A 148 14.33 -1.71 21.40
CA ARG A 148 13.61 -2.88 20.87
C ARG A 148 12.57 -2.48 19.83
N GLN A 149 11.80 -1.42 20.07
CA GLN A 149 10.76 -0.94 19.14
C GLN A 149 11.38 -0.40 17.86
N TYR A 150 12.48 0.33 17.93
CA TYR A 150 13.22 0.76 16.75
C TYR A 150 13.75 -0.44 15.94
N LEU A 151 14.32 -1.46 16.59
CA LEU A 151 14.80 -2.66 15.90
C LEU A 151 13.67 -3.43 15.22
N LEU A 152 12.53 -3.60 15.89
CA LEU A 152 11.36 -4.24 15.31
C LEU A 152 10.69 -3.39 14.21
N SER A 153 10.82 -2.06 14.28
CA SER A 153 10.34 -1.19 13.21
C SER A 153 11.14 -1.34 11.92
N LEU A 154 12.43 -1.67 11.98
CA LEU A 154 13.24 -1.92 10.78
C LEU A 154 12.72 -3.09 9.92
N ILE A 155 12.07 -4.07 10.55
CA ILE A 155 11.41 -5.18 9.85
C ILE A 155 9.90 -4.94 9.66
N ALA A 156 9.46 -3.70 9.87
CA ALA A 156 8.06 -3.27 9.76
C ALA A 156 7.07 -3.99 10.70
N TRP A 157 7.56 -4.62 11.79
CA TRP A 157 6.73 -5.32 12.78
C TRP A 157 6.10 -4.36 13.79
N GLU A 158 6.81 -3.33 14.22
CA GLU A 158 6.32 -2.27 15.10
C GLU A 158 6.42 -0.90 14.44
N SER A 159 5.71 0.10 14.99
CA SER A 159 5.71 1.46 14.49
C SER A 159 6.39 2.40 15.48
N VAL A 160 7.13 3.38 14.97
CA VAL A 160 7.67 4.52 15.71
C VAL A 160 7.07 5.85 15.21
N GLY A 161 5.81 5.76 14.73
CA GLY A 161 5.04 6.88 14.19
C GLY A 161 4.66 6.72 12.71
N GLN A 162 5.35 5.85 11.94
CA GLN A 162 5.06 5.57 10.54
C GLN A 162 4.04 4.43 10.38
N SER A 163 3.39 4.38 9.22
CA SER A 163 2.58 3.23 8.82
C SER A 163 3.49 2.10 8.34
N ASN A 164 3.43 0.94 8.98
CA ASN A 164 4.35 -0.17 8.77
C ASN A 164 3.72 -1.42 8.16
N TRP A 165 2.43 -1.66 8.40
CA TRP A 165 1.74 -2.88 8.05
C TRP A 165 1.80 -3.22 6.55
N TYR A 166 1.68 -2.21 5.67
CA TYR A 166 1.75 -2.43 4.23
C TYR A 166 3.15 -2.88 3.77
N ILE A 167 4.20 -2.30 4.37
CA ILE A 167 5.59 -2.69 4.05
C ILE A 167 5.85 -4.13 4.47
N PHE A 168 5.39 -4.52 5.66
CA PHE A 168 5.46 -5.90 6.11
C PHE A 168 4.72 -6.84 5.16
N ALA A 169 3.48 -6.51 4.81
CA ALA A 169 2.64 -7.30 3.91
C ALA A 169 3.28 -7.49 2.53
N ILE A 170 3.75 -6.41 1.89
CA ILE A 170 4.32 -6.52 0.54
C ILE A 170 5.66 -7.27 0.52
N VAL A 171 6.47 -7.15 1.57
CA VAL A 171 7.71 -7.94 1.72
C VAL A 171 7.38 -9.42 1.86
N CYS A 172 6.39 -9.78 2.68
CA CYS A 172 5.91 -11.16 2.79
C CYS A 172 5.35 -11.70 1.47
N CYS A 173 4.65 -10.85 0.68
CA CYS A 173 4.20 -11.22 -0.67
C CYS A 173 5.36 -11.52 -1.61
N TYR A 174 6.40 -10.70 -1.61
CA TYR A 174 7.58 -10.95 -2.44
C TYR A 174 8.35 -12.18 -1.99
N LEU A 175 8.49 -12.38 -0.68
CA LEU A 175 9.18 -13.53 -0.11
C LEU A 175 8.44 -14.84 -0.44
N SER A 176 7.12 -14.87 -0.26
CA SER A 176 6.29 -16.03 -0.59
C SER A 176 6.38 -16.38 -2.08
N THR A 177 6.35 -15.36 -2.96
CA THR A 177 6.53 -15.56 -4.40
C THR A 177 7.92 -16.11 -4.72
N TYR A 178 8.97 -15.51 -4.13
CA TYR A 178 10.35 -15.98 -4.35
C TYR A 178 10.52 -17.44 -3.95
N ILE A 179 10.06 -17.83 -2.76
CA ILE A 179 10.10 -19.20 -2.25
C ILE A 179 9.36 -20.13 -3.23
N SER A 180 8.12 -19.81 -3.55
CA SER A 180 7.23 -20.65 -4.35
C SER A 180 7.79 -20.92 -5.75
N PHE A 181 8.27 -19.88 -6.43
CA PHE A 181 8.80 -19.98 -7.79
C PHE A 181 10.26 -20.48 -7.84
N THR A 182 10.94 -20.55 -6.72
CA THR A 182 12.25 -21.24 -6.59
C THR A 182 12.05 -22.73 -6.38
N VAL A 183 11.06 -23.13 -5.57
CA VAL A 183 10.75 -24.53 -5.26
C VAL A 183 10.11 -25.24 -6.47
N PHE A 184 9.09 -24.62 -7.07
CA PHE A 184 8.36 -25.23 -8.18
C PHE A 184 8.70 -24.59 -9.53
N LYS A 185 9.04 -25.42 -10.51
CA LYS A 185 9.26 -24.98 -11.91
C LYS A 185 7.94 -24.71 -12.62
N ASP A 186 6.91 -25.51 -12.33
CA ASP A 186 5.58 -25.32 -12.89
C ASP A 186 4.89 -24.12 -12.20
N LYS A 187 4.45 -23.16 -13.02
CA LYS A 187 3.82 -21.91 -12.54
C LYS A 187 2.53 -22.14 -11.76
N ARG A 188 1.79 -23.23 -12.07
CA ARG A 188 0.54 -23.57 -11.38
C ARG A 188 0.80 -23.99 -9.94
N TYR A 189 1.77 -24.90 -9.74
CA TYR A 189 2.16 -25.34 -8.39
C TYR A 189 2.84 -24.23 -7.59
N ALA A 190 3.68 -23.41 -8.24
CA ALA A 190 4.27 -22.23 -7.61
C ALA A 190 3.20 -21.22 -7.17
N PHE A 191 2.22 -20.96 -8.02
CA PHE A 191 1.09 -20.10 -7.67
C PHE A 191 0.28 -20.68 -6.50
N ALA A 192 -0.04 -21.98 -6.54
CA ALA A 192 -0.76 -22.65 -5.44
C ALA A 192 -0.01 -22.53 -4.11
N LEU A 193 1.32 -22.75 -4.10
CA LEU A 193 2.14 -22.57 -2.91
C LEU A 193 2.13 -21.09 -2.45
N THR A 194 2.17 -20.13 -3.36
CA THR A 194 2.06 -18.72 -3.01
C THR A 194 0.74 -18.44 -2.28
N VAL A 195 -0.40 -18.96 -2.78
CA VAL A 195 -1.71 -18.82 -2.11
C VAL A 195 -1.69 -19.46 -0.72
N ILE A 196 -1.14 -20.67 -0.59
CA ILE A 196 -1.04 -21.37 0.71
C ILE A 196 -0.22 -20.53 1.71
N LEU A 197 0.90 -19.96 1.30
CA LEU A 197 1.71 -19.11 2.17
C LEU A 197 0.96 -17.83 2.60
N HIS A 198 0.10 -17.28 1.73
CA HIS A 198 -0.76 -16.15 2.10
C HIS A 198 -1.87 -16.56 3.08
N LEU A 199 -2.42 -17.77 2.97
CA LEU A 199 -3.39 -18.29 3.96
C LEU A 199 -2.72 -18.51 5.32
N ILE A 200 -1.49 -19.05 5.35
CA ILE A 200 -0.70 -19.17 6.57
C ILE A 200 -0.43 -17.78 7.18
N TYR A 201 -0.07 -16.79 6.35
CA TYR A 201 0.09 -15.40 6.78
C TYR A 201 -1.16 -14.87 7.50
N ILE A 202 -2.36 -15.09 6.94
CA ILE A 202 -3.64 -14.68 7.55
C ILE A 202 -3.81 -15.36 8.91
N ILE A 203 -3.63 -16.68 8.99
CA ILE A 203 -3.81 -17.45 10.23
C ILE A 203 -2.87 -16.95 11.33
N VAL A 204 -1.59 -16.74 10.99
CA VAL A 204 -0.59 -16.29 11.97
C VAL A 204 -0.87 -14.87 12.47
N LEU A 205 -1.25 -13.96 11.56
CA LEU A 205 -1.49 -12.57 11.94
C LEU A 205 -2.85 -12.34 12.58
N HIS A 206 -3.84 -13.20 12.32
CA HIS A 206 -5.15 -13.11 12.95
C HIS A 206 -5.06 -13.14 14.48
N GLU A 207 -4.13 -13.91 15.03
CA GLU A 207 -3.94 -14.05 16.49
C GLU A 207 -3.12 -12.90 17.12
N THR A 208 -2.38 -12.12 16.31
CA THR A 208 -1.36 -11.20 16.83
C THR A 208 -1.50 -9.76 16.38
N LYS A 209 -2.28 -9.50 15.34
CA LYS A 209 -2.42 -8.19 14.72
C LYS A 209 -3.89 -7.89 14.39
N GLU A 210 -4.17 -6.60 14.22
CA GLU A 210 -5.50 -6.14 13.80
C GLU A 210 -5.81 -6.54 12.35
N SER A 211 -7.10 -6.60 12.04
CA SER A 211 -7.63 -7.13 10.77
C SER A 211 -7.05 -6.48 9.51
N TRP A 212 -6.68 -5.20 9.56
CA TRP A 212 -6.10 -4.50 8.40
C TRP A 212 -4.71 -4.97 8.00
N TRP A 213 -4.03 -5.76 8.84
CA TRP A 213 -2.75 -6.38 8.48
C TRP A 213 -2.89 -7.52 7.49
N TYR A 214 -4.03 -8.20 7.45
CA TYR A 214 -4.20 -9.46 6.70
C TYR A 214 -5.45 -9.53 5.82
N ASN A 215 -6.50 -8.71 6.05
CA ASN A 215 -7.79 -8.84 5.36
C ASN A 215 -7.72 -8.63 3.84
N ILE A 216 -6.72 -7.91 3.33
CA ILE A 216 -6.56 -7.61 1.90
C ILE A 216 -5.42 -8.36 1.23
N ILE A 217 -4.67 -9.20 1.96
CA ILE A 217 -3.44 -9.82 1.45
C ILE A 217 -3.67 -10.71 0.21
N LEU A 218 -4.84 -11.34 0.11
CA LEU A 218 -5.19 -12.20 -1.03
C LEU A 218 -5.37 -11.44 -2.35
N THR A 219 -5.42 -10.11 -2.32
CA THR A 219 -5.48 -9.31 -3.56
C THR A 219 -4.16 -9.37 -4.34
N TYR A 220 -3.04 -9.67 -3.67
CA TYR A 220 -1.78 -9.88 -4.36
C TYR A 220 -1.79 -11.15 -5.23
N PRO A 221 -2.11 -12.35 -4.73
CA PRO A 221 -2.27 -13.52 -5.59
C PRO A 221 -3.44 -13.39 -6.58
N ALA A 222 -4.48 -12.61 -6.29
CA ALA A 222 -5.52 -12.30 -7.28
C ALA A 222 -4.94 -11.54 -8.50
N GLY A 223 -4.08 -10.56 -8.28
CA GLY A 223 -3.35 -9.88 -9.35
C GLY A 223 -2.45 -10.84 -10.15
N MET A 224 -1.76 -11.77 -9.48
CA MET A 224 -0.97 -12.81 -10.15
C MET A 224 -1.86 -13.72 -11.02
N LEU A 225 -3.04 -14.11 -10.53
CA LEU A 225 -3.99 -14.95 -11.26
C LEU A 225 -4.49 -14.27 -12.54
N VAL A 226 -4.82 -12.98 -12.46
CA VAL A 226 -5.23 -12.19 -13.64
C VAL A 226 -4.12 -12.17 -14.69
N SER A 227 -2.86 -12.01 -14.29
CA SER A 227 -1.73 -12.11 -15.22
C SER A 227 -1.60 -13.51 -15.83
N LEU A 228 -1.73 -14.58 -15.02
CA LEU A 228 -1.67 -15.96 -15.51
C LEU A 228 -2.76 -16.27 -16.54
N LYS A 229 -3.96 -15.76 -16.33
CA LYS A 229 -5.13 -15.99 -17.16
C LYS A 229 -5.43 -14.85 -18.14
N LYS A 230 -4.49 -13.95 -18.35
CA LYS A 230 -4.69 -12.75 -19.19
C LYS A 230 -5.27 -13.08 -20.58
N LYS A 231 -4.75 -14.13 -21.22
CA LYS A 231 -5.21 -14.57 -22.56
C LYS A 231 -6.64 -15.12 -22.58
N GLU A 232 -7.15 -15.55 -21.43
CA GLU A 232 -8.52 -16.09 -21.30
C GLU A 232 -9.51 -14.99 -20.92
N LEU A 233 -9.03 -13.90 -20.28
CA LEU A 233 -9.85 -12.84 -19.70
C LEU A 233 -9.97 -11.60 -20.59
N LEU A 234 -9.01 -11.37 -21.50
CA LEU A 234 -8.93 -10.23 -22.40
C LEU A 234 -8.99 -10.68 -23.86
#